data_52246a6f4bfa02a2c84c876ecb0f13b3
#
_entry.id   52246a6f4bfa02a2c84c876ecb0f13b3
#
_cell.length_a   1.000
_cell.length_b   1.000
_cell.length_c   1.000
_cell.angle_alpha   90.00
_cell.angle_beta   90.00
_cell.angle_gamma   90.00
#
_symmetry.space_group_name_H-M   'P 1'
#
loop_
_entity.id
_entity.type
_entity.pdbx_description
1 polymer ?
#
loop_
_entity_poly.entity_id
_entity_poly.type
_entity_poly.pdbx_seq_one_letter_code
_entity_poly.pdbx_strand_id
1 'polypeptide(L)'
;LEAVCGLDDALMEKLLMEEVPSLEEIYATLAKGFQSAQIVPVLVGSADKDGGMLRLLKLLRHEAPEFTATAERNGIPADGGEVLAQVWKTVHAQHIGKQSYVRVWRGQIADGATLAGVRVSGINRLLGQKQDKVAKAMPGEIVALGRMDPIKTGDGLTLESAPRAMAWPEPPQPVMPIALKATKSGEEVKLSGALAKLLEEDLSFQLEQNAETQERVLWGQGEIHLKNAVARLKSKYNVEVAAEKPLVPYR
;
A
#
# COMPACT_ATOMS: atom_id res chain seq x y z
N LEU A 1 25.73 20.13 -9.32
CA LEU A 1 26.00 19.71 -10.69
C LEU A 1 26.84 18.43 -10.70
N GLU A 2 28.02 18.39 -10.05
CA GLU A 2 28.92 17.25 -9.99
C GLU A 2 28.24 15.93 -9.61
N ALA A 3 27.39 15.94 -8.58
CA ALA A 3 26.67 14.75 -8.14
C ALA A 3 25.71 14.16 -9.20
N VAL A 4 25.22 14.99 -10.12
CA VAL A 4 24.38 14.56 -11.25
C VAL A 4 25.25 14.07 -12.39
N CYS A 5 26.31 14.81 -12.72
CA CYS A 5 27.25 14.42 -13.78
C CYS A 5 27.97 13.10 -13.45
N GLY A 6 28.19 12.80 -12.16
CA GLY A 6 28.76 11.54 -11.71
C GLY A 6 27.91 10.28 -11.97
N LEU A 7 26.68 10.44 -12.45
CA LEU A 7 25.79 9.32 -12.84
C LEU A 7 25.87 8.99 -14.35
N ASP A 8 26.54 9.82 -15.12
CA ASP A 8 26.67 9.67 -16.58
C ASP A 8 28.09 10.06 -17.01
N ASP A 9 28.84 9.07 -17.50
CA ASP A 9 30.24 9.25 -17.86
C ASP A 9 30.44 10.35 -18.91
N ALA A 10 29.49 10.48 -19.86
CA ALA A 10 29.58 11.52 -20.90
C ALA A 10 29.38 12.94 -20.33
N LEU A 11 28.50 13.08 -19.32
CA LEU A 11 28.33 14.37 -18.64
C LEU A 11 29.51 14.69 -17.73
N MET A 12 30.12 13.68 -17.12
CA MET A 12 31.33 13.87 -16.32
C MET A 12 32.52 14.29 -17.19
N GLU A 13 32.67 13.70 -18.38
CA GLU A 13 33.72 14.08 -19.35
C GLU A 13 33.54 15.52 -19.79
N LYS A 14 32.34 15.97 -20.13
CA LYS A 14 32.05 17.36 -20.43
C LYS A 14 32.45 18.30 -19.29
N LEU A 15 32.09 17.94 -18.06
CA LEU A 15 32.42 18.74 -16.89
C LEU A 15 33.95 18.86 -16.67
N LEU A 16 34.69 17.77 -16.91
CA LEU A 16 36.14 17.74 -16.84
C LEU A 16 36.81 18.59 -17.95
N MET A 17 36.14 18.72 -19.10
CA MET A 17 36.58 19.61 -20.20
C MET A 17 36.14 21.06 -20.02
N GLU A 18 35.62 21.42 -18.84
CA GLU A 18 35.05 22.73 -18.52
C GLU A 18 33.85 23.14 -19.43
N GLU A 19 33.22 22.17 -20.07
CA GLU A 19 31.97 22.35 -20.80
C GLU A 19 30.78 22.23 -19.85
N VAL A 20 29.85 23.19 -19.91
CA VAL A 20 28.64 23.16 -19.09
C VAL A 20 27.57 22.35 -19.82
N PRO A 21 27.11 21.19 -19.25
CA PRO A 21 26.05 20.41 -19.86
C PRO A 21 24.76 21.24 -19.99
N SER A 22 23.96 20.93 -21.01
CA SER A 22 22.66 21.57 -21.20
C SER A 22 21.68 21.19 -20.08
N LEU A 23 20.68 22.04 -19.83
CA LEU A 23 19.65 21.79 -18.83
C LEU A 23 18.86 20.50 -19.16
N GLU A 24 18.66 20.20 -20.43
CA GLU A 24 17.97 18.99 -20.88
C GLU A 24 18.73 17.72 -20.51
N GLU A 25 20.06 17.70 -20.73
CA GLU A 25 20.92 16.58 -20.34
C GLU A 25 20.92 16.40 -18.81
N ILE A 26 21.02 17.49 -18.06
CA ILE A 26 20.96 17.47 -16.59
C ILE A 26 19.63 16.89 -16.10
N TYR A 27 18.50 17.35 -16.63
CA TYR A 27 17.18 16.84 -16.24
C TYR A 27 16.96 15.40 -16.65
N ALA A 28 17.42 14.98 -17.82
CA ALA A 28 17.34 13.59 -18.26
C ALA A 28 18.13 12.65 -17.32
N THR A 29 19.33 13.08 -16.91
CA THR A 29 20.16 12.30 -15.98
C THR A 29 19.58 12.28 -14.57
N LEU A 30 19.01 13.42 -14.10
CA LEU A 30 18.28 13.48 -12.84
C LEU A 30 17.09 12.52 -12.83
N ALA A 31 16.31 12.48 -13.90
CA ALA A 31 15.16 11.57 -14.01
C ALA A 31 15.60 10.10 -13.96
N LYS A 32 16.64 9.73 -14.71
CA LYS A 32 17.22 8.37 -14.67
C LYS A 32 17.74 8.02 -13.28
N GLY A 33 18.50 8.92 -12.65
CA GLY A 33 19.04 8.70 -11.31
C GLY A 33 17.95 8.55 -10.23
N PHE A 34 16.86 9.31 -10.35
CA PHE A 34 15.69 9.16 -9.48
C PHE A 34 14.95 7.83 -9.72
N GLN A 35 14.73 7.48 -10.98
CA GLN A 35 14.05 6.23 -11.36
C GLN A 35 14.85 4.98 -10.94
N SER A 36 16.18 5.04 -10.96
CA SER A 36 17.06 3.96 -10.50
C SER A 36 17.36 4.00 -8.99
N ALA A 37 16.78 4.95 -8.26
CA ALA A 37 17.02 5.20 -6.84
C ALA A 37 18.49 5.54 -6.48
N GLN A 38 19.28 6.00 -7.44
CA GLN A 38 20.64 6.52 -7.21
C GLN A 38 20.63 7.96 -6.69
N ILE A 39 19.55 8.71 -6.97
CA ILE A 39 19.32 10.06 -6.45
C ILE A 39 18.07 10.03 -5.56
N VAL A 40 18.18 10.65 -4.38
CA VAL A 40 17.06 10.91 -3.48
C VAL A 40 16.79 12.41 -3.47
N PRO A 41 15.70 12.88 -4.10
CA PRO A 41 15.36 14.30 -4.09
C PRO A 41 14.89 14.73 -2.70
N VAL A 42 15.47 15.79 -2.17
CA VAL A 42 15.05 16.42 -0.91
C VAL A 42 14.29 17.70 -1.24
N LEU A 43 13.02 17.74 -0.87
CA LEU A 43 12.12 18.87 -1.09
C LEU A 43 11.77 19.54 0.23
N VAL A 44 11.81 20.84 0.26
CA VAL A 44 11.40 21.64 1.43
C VAL A 44 10.10 22.36 1.09
N GLY A 45 9.13 22.27 1.98
CA GLY A 45 7.82 22.87 1.77
C GLY A 45 7.03 23.04 3.06
N SER A 46 5.93 23.77 2.96
CA SER A 46 4.94 23.95 4.03
C SER A 46 3.55 23.73 3.44
N ALA A 47 2.86 22.68 3.90
CA ALA A 47 1.51 22.36 3.46
C ALA A 47 0.51 23.48 3.82
N ASP A 48 0.61 24.04 5.03
CA ASP A 48 -0.28 25.11 5.49
C ASP A 48 -0.19 26.41 4.70
N LYS A 49 0.97 26.65 4.08
CA LYS A 49 1.26 27.86 3.30
C LYS A 49 1.36 27.62 1.80
N ASP A 50 1.03 26.40 1.34
CA ASP A 50 1.20 25.94 -0.05
C ASP A 50 2.62 26.13 -0.62
N GLY A 51 3.60 26.39 0.25
CA GLY A 51 5.00 26.56 -0.15
C GLY A 51 5.61 25.24 -0.58
N GLY A 52 6.21 25.19 -1.78
CA GLY A 52 6.89 23.99 -2.30
C GLY A 52 5.97 22.92 -2.91
N MET A 53 4.65 23.01 -2.77
CA MET A 53 3.71 21.98 -3.27
C MET A 53 3.76 21.81 -4.78
N LEU A 54 3.82 22.89 -5.53
CA LEU A 54 3.96 22.84 -6.99
C LEU A 54 5.27 22.17 -7.42
N ARG A 55 6.35 22.32 -6.65
CA ARG A 55 7.62 21.68 -6.92
C ARG A 55 7.53 20.16 -6.73
N LEU A 56 6.87 19.71 -5.65
CA LEU A 56 6.58 18.31 -5.41
C LEU A 56 5.74 17.71 -6.54
N LEU A 57 4.67 18.39 -6.94
CA LEU A 57 3.79 17.91 -8.02
C LEU A 57 4.54 17.83 -9.37
N LYS A 58 5.42 18.81 -9.66
CA LYS A 58 6.26 18.76 -10.87
C LYS A 58 7.21 17.56 -10.84
N LEU A 59 7.88 17.32 -9.72
CA LEU A 59 8.77 16.18 -9.57
C LEU A 59 8.01 14.87 -9.80
N LEU A 60 6.85 14.67 -9.13
CA LEU A 60 6.04 13.49 -9.32
C LEU A 60 5.56 13.31 -10.77
N ARG A 61 5.27 14.40 -11.46
CA ARG A 61 4.78 14.36 -12.85
C ARG A 61 5.87 14.04 -13.87
N HIS A 62 7.06 14.56 -13.68
CA HIS A 62 8.12 14.53 -14.71
C HIS A 62 9.22 13.52 -14.42
N GLU A 63 9.51 13.28 -13.13
CA GLU A 63 10.67 12.48 -12.72
C GLU A 63 10.27 11.10 -12.19
N ALA A 64 8.99 10.91 -11.72
CA ALA A 64 8.56 9.62 -11.22
C ALA A 64 8.54 8.57 -12.35
N PRO A 65 9.02 7.34 -12.07
CA PRO A 65 9.05 6.30 -13.09
C PRO A 65 7.64 5.90 -13.52
N GLU A 66 7.48 5.58 -14.78
CA GLU A 66 6.27 4.94 -15.29
C GLU A 66 6.10 3.54 -14.68
N PHE A 67 4.87 3.02 -14.71
CA PHE A 67 4.59 1.70 -14.13
C PHE A 67 5.37 0.58 -14.83
N THR A 68 5.70 0.73 -16.11
CA THR A 68 6.52 -0.21 -16.91
C THR A 68 7.91 -0.40 -16.34
N ALA A 69 8.60 0.70 -16.01
CA ALA A 69 9.91 0.65 -15.37
C ALA A 69 9.87 -0.04 -13.99
N THR A 70 8.77 0.15 -13.24
CA THR A 70 8.57 -0.54 -11.98
C THR A 70 8.26 -2.03 -12.19
N ALA A 71 7.49 -2.37 -13.22
CA ALA A 71 7.21 -3.76 -13.58
C ALA A 71 8.52 -4.51 -13.95
N GLU A 72 9.36 -3.90 -14.77
CA GLU A 72 10.66 -4.45 -15.15
C GLU A 72 11.56 -4.73 -13.93
N ARG A 73 11.67 -3.76 -13.01
CA ARG A 73 12.43 -3.94 -11.76
C ARG A 73 11.91 -5.10 -10.90
N ASN A 74 10.62 -5.36 -10.96
CA ASN A 74 9.99 -6.48 -10.25
C ASN A 74 10.01 -7.78 -11.05
N GLY A 75 10.69 -7.83 -12.19
CA GLY A 75 10.74 -9.01 -13.06
C GLY A 75 9.41 -9.37 -13.71
N ILE A 76 8.52 -8.38 -13.89
CA ILE A 76 7.23 -8.55 -14.54
C ILE A 76 7.35 -8.08 -15.98
N PRO A 77 7.37 -8.99 -16.98
CA PRO A 77 7.42 -8.60 -18.38
C PRO A 77 6.20 -7.77 -18.76
N ALA A 78 6.43 -6.64 -19.42
CA ALA A 78 5.35 -5.77 -19.90
C ALA A 78 4.61 -6.38 -21.09
N ASP A 79 5.31 -7.19 -21.90
CA ASP A 79 4.80 -7.72 -23.15
C ASP A 79 4.13 -9.07 -22.98
N GLY A 80 2.94 -9.16 -23.49
CA GLY A 80 2.20 -10.39 -23.75
C GLY A 80 1.95 -11.30 -22.56
N GLY A 81 0.80 -11.89 -22.54
CA GLY A 81 0.46 -12.91 -21.57
C GLY A 81 -0.81 -12.60 -20.79
N GLU A 82 -1.10 -13.52 -19.90
CA GLU A 82 -2.30 -13.47 -19.06
C GLU A 82 -2.30 -12.28 -18.12
N VAL A 83 -3.50 -11.94 -17.66
CA VAL A 83 -3.72 -10.92 -16.64
C VAL A 83 -2.83 -11.18 -15.42
N LEU A 84 -2.16 -10.13 -14.97
CA LEU A 84 -1.46 -10.08 -13.69
C LEU A 84 -1.77 -8.76 -13.00
N ALA A 85 -2.33 -8.85 -11.82
CA ALA A 85 -2.53 -7.70 -10.94
C ALA A 85 -2.05 -8.06 -9.53
N GLN A 86 -1.74 -7.06 -8.72
CA GLN A 86 -1.29 -7.26 -7.35
C GLN A 86 -2.13 -6.44 -6.39
N VAL A 87 -2.58 -7.07 -5.32
CA VAL A 87 -3.28 -6.39 -4.23
C VAL A 87 -2.29 -5.65 -3.37
N TRP A 88 -2.36 -4.33 -3.37
CA TRP A 88 -1.47 -3.52 -2.55
C TRP A 88 -2.13 -3.00 -1.26
N LYS A 89 -3.46 -3.09 -1.16
CA LYS A 89 -4.19 -2.70 0.03
C LYS A 89 -5.56 -3.36 0.11
N THR A 90 -5.95 -3.76 1.31
CA THR A 90 -7.31 -4.21 1.64
C THR A 90 -8.01 -3.13 2.46
N VAL A 91 -9.29 -2.86 2.15
CA VAL A 91 -10.12 -1.90 2.89
C VAL A 91 -11.51 -2.50 3.11
N HIS A 92 -12.02 -2.40 4.33
CA HIS A 92 -13.39 -2.77 4.67
C HIS A 92 -14.26 -1.50 4.73
N ALA A 93 -15.02 -1.20 3.67
CA ALA A 93 -15.93 -0.07 3.64
C ALA A 93 -17.28 -0.45 4.28
N GLN A 94 -17.90 0.49 5.03
CA GLN A 94 -19.10 0.21 5.84
C GLN A 94 -20.27 -0.38 5.05
N HIS A 95 -20.53 0.09 3.84
CA HIS A 95 -21.70 -0.32 3.03
C HIS A 95 -21.34 -1.17 1.82
N ILE A 96 -20.08 -1.22 1.46
CA ILE A 96 -19.60 -1.91 0.25
C ILE A 96 -18.98 -3.26 0.60
N GLY A 97 -18.50 -3.43 1.83
CA GLY A 97 -17.78 -4.60 2.29
C GLY A 97 -16.29 -4.53 1.97
N LYS A 98 -15.68 -5.70 1.79
CA LYS A 98 -14.25 -5.80 1.48
C LYS A 98 -13.97 -5.33 0.06
N GLN A 99 -13.01 -4.44 -0.05
CA GLN A 99 -12.45 -3.95 -1.31
C GLN A 99 -10.95 -4.27 -1.34
N SER A 100 -10.50 -4.87 -2.43
CA SER A 100 -9.09 -5.09 -2.70
C SER A 100 -8.60 -4.04 -3.70
N TYR A 101 -7.68 -3.19 -3.26
CA TYR A 101 -7.05 -2.20 -4.13
C TYR A 101 -5.91 -2.86 -4.87
N VAL A 102 -5.98 -2.87 -6.19
CA VAL A 102 -5.03 -3.60 -7.04
C VAL A 102 -4.33 -2.68 -8.02
N ARG A 103 -3.06 -2.95 -8.27
CA ARG A 103 -2.31 -2.46 -9.41
C ARG A 103 -2.41 -3.50 -10.52
N VAL A 104 -2.88 -3.10 -11.69
CA VAL A 104 -2.86 -3.96 -12.88
C VAL A 104 -1.47 -3.84 -13.51
N TRP A 105 -0.71 -4.92 -13.52
CA TRP A 105 0.63 -4.95 -14.09
C TRP A 105 0.59 -5.30 -15.58
N ARG A 106 -0.26 -6.25 -15.97
CA ARG A 106 -0.34 -6.78 -17.33
C ARG A 106 -1.76 -7.26 -17.65
N GLY A 107 -2.14 -7.24 -18.93
CA GLY A 107 -3.46 -7.62 -19.38
C GLY A 107 -4.53 -6.62 -18.95
N GLN A 108 -5.79 -7.00 -19.07
CA GLN A 108 -6.93 -6.18 -18.62
C GLN A 108 -7.86 -6.99 -17.72
N ILE A 109 -8.45 -6.35 -16.74
CA ILE A 109 -9.46 -6.94 -15.88
C ILE A 109 -10.83 -6.42 -16.31
N ALA A 110 -11.76 -7.30 -16.65
CA ALA A 110 -13.15 -6.95 -16.93
C ALA A 110 -14.03 -7.20 -15.70
N ASP A 111 -15.10 -6.42 -15.55
CA ASP A 111 -16.11 -6.68 -14.52
C ASP A 111 -16.74 -8.07 -14.75
N GLY A 112 -16.84 -8.87 -13.71
CA GLY A 112 -17.31 -10.24 -13.77
C GLY A 112 -16.24 -11.29 -14.13
N ALA A 113 -15.00 -10.90 -14.43
CA ALA A 113 -13.89 -11.84 -14.63
C ALA A 113 -13.62 -12.67 -13.38
N THR A 114 -13.09 -13.88 -13.55
CA THR A 114 -12.62 -14.72 -12.43
C THR A 114 -11.11 -14.59 -12.33
N LEU A 115 -10.62 -14.15 -11.17
CA LEU A 115 -9.20 -14.00 -10.86
C LEU A 115 -8.89 -14.73 -9.56
N ALA A 116 -7.83 -15.50 -9.53
CA ALA A 116 -7.44 -16.29 -8.37
C ALA A 116 -8.61 -17.14 -7.80
N GLY A 117 -9.44 -17.70 -8.69
CA GLY A 117 -10.62 -18.47 -8.30
C GLY A 117 -11.81 -17.64 -7.80
N VAL A 118 -11.70 -16.31 -7.75
CA VAL A 118 -12.75 -15.43 -7.21
C VAL A 118 -13.32 -14.55 -8.32
N ARG A 119 -14.65 -14.44 -8.36
CA ARG A 119 -15.34 -13.60 -9.32
C ARG A 119 -15.28 -12.13 -8.88
N VAL A 120 -14.71 -11.27 -9.70
CA VAL A 120 -14.69 -9.82 -9.52
C VAL A 120 -16.13 -9.29 -9.57
N SER A 121 -16.54 -8.57 -8.56
CA SER A 121 -17.87 -7.95 -8.50
C SER A 121 -17.73 -6.43 -8.37
N GLY A 122 -17.65 -5.77 -9.51
CA GLY A 122 -17.46 -4.33 -9.61
C GLY A 122 -15.99 -3.92 -9.61
N ILE A 123 -15.66 -3.05 -10.54
CA ILE A 123 -14.37 -2.39 -10.65
C ILE A 123 -14.61 -0.90 -10.46
N ASN A 124 -13.93 -0.29 -9.50
CA ASN A 124 -14.06 1.14 -9.23
C ASN A 124 -12.71 1.84 -9.37
N ARG A 125 -12.66 2.90 -10.17
CA ARG A 125 -11.52 3.83 -10.19
C ARG A 125 -11.63 4.77 -9.00
N LEU A 126 -10.51 4.99 -8.32
CA LEU A 126 -10.46 5.75 -7.09
C LEU A 126 -9.82 7.12 -7.32
N LEU A 127 -10.48 8.18 -6.84
CA LEU A 127 -9.90 9.52 -6.74
C LEU A 127 -10.29 10.13 -5.38
N GLY A 128 -9.40 10.04 -4.41
CA GLY A 128 -9.72 10.37 -3.02
C GLY A 128 -10.86 9.49 -2.51
N GLN A 129 -11.96 10.09 -2.09
CA GLN A 129 -13.17 9.38 -1.63
C GLN A 129 -14.13 9.02 -2.77
N LYS A 130 -13.94 9.61 -3.95
CA LYS A 130 -14.80 9.35 -5.10
C LYS A 130 -14.46 8.00 -5.71
N GLN A 131 -15.48 7.22 -6.00
CA GLN A 131 -15.39 5.92 -6.65
C GLN A 131 -16.25 5.93 -7.91
N ASP A 132 -15.61 5.83 -9.07
CA ASP A 132 -16.30 5.77 -10.36
C ASP A 132 -16.26 4.33 -10.88
N LYS A 133 -17.44 3.73 -11.09
CA LYS A 133 -17.55 2.39 -11.64
C LYS A 133 -17.04 2.36 -13.08
N VAL A 134 -16.17 1.40 -13.38
CA VAL A 134 -15.64 1.18 -14.74
C VAL A 134 -15.88 -0.27 -15.17
N ALA A 135 -16.04 -0.47 -16.48
CA ALA A 135 -16.25 -1.81 -17.03
C ALA A 135 -14.96 -2.65 -17.11
N LYS A 136 -13.82 -1.98 -17.20
CA LYS A 136 -12.50 -2.60 -17.36
C LYS A 136 -11.44 -1.80 -16.64
N ALA A 137 -10.40 -2.49 -16.18
CA ALA A 137 -9.15 -1.90 -15.70
C ALA A 137 -8.00 -2.28 -16.63
N MET A 138 -7.18 -1.29 -16.98
CA MET A 138 -6.07 -1.42 -17.93
C MET A 138 -4.72 -1.53 -17.20
N PRO A 139 -3.66 -2.02 -17.87
CA PRO A 139 -2.31 -2.02 -17.31
C PRO A 139 -1.90 -0.63 -16.82
N GLY A 140 -1.25 -0.58 -15.66
CA GLY A 140 -0.84 0.67 -14.99
C GLY A 140 -1.93 1.31 -14.13
N GLU A 141 -3.21 0.93 -14.25
CA GLU A 141 -4.26 1.47 -13.41
C GLU A 141 -4.24 0.89 -11.99
N ILE A 142 -4.66 1.71 -11.04
CA ILE A 142 -5.00 1.29 -9.67
C ILE A 142 -6.51 1.37 -9.54
N VAL A 143 -7.14 0.24 -9.20
CA VAL A 143 -8.58 0.12 -9.06
C VAL A 143 -8.95 -0.64 -7.78
N ALA A 144 -10.18 -0.45 -7.30
CA ALA A 144 -10.75 -1.27 -6.25
C ALA A 144 -11.62 -2.37 -6.86
N LEU A 145 -11.34 -3.61 -6.50
CA LEU A 145 -12.15 -4.78 -6.82
C LEU A 145 -13.02 -5.14 -5.61
N GLY A 146 -14.32 -5.31 -5.86
CA GLY A 146 -15.27 -5.70 -4.83
C GLY A 146 -15.38 -7.22 -4.66
N ARG A 147 -15.74 -7.66 -3.45
CA ARG A 147 -16.05 -9.06 -3.09
C ARG A 147 -14.92 -10.06 -3.32
N MET A 148 -13.69 -9.64 -3.06
CA MET A 148 -12.51 -10.49 -3.14
C MET A 148 -12.17 -11.04 -1.73
N ASP A 149 -13.14 -11.65 -1.04
CA ASP A 149 -13.03 -12.03 0.39
C ASP A 149 -11.81 -12.91 0.73
N PRO A 150 -11.48 -13.98 -0.05
CA PRO A 150 -10.31 -14.81 0.25
C PRO A 150 -8.97 -14.13 -0.01
N ILE A 151 -8.96 -13.06 -0.80
CA ILE A 151 -7.74 -12.40 -1.29
C ILE A 151 -7.18 -11.46 -0.22
N LYS A 152 -5.86 -11.46 -0.08
CA LYS A 152 -5.13 -10.66 0.92
C LYS A 152 -4.23 -9.63 0.25
N THR A 153 -3.82 -8.64 1.02
CA THR A 153 -2.77 -7.69 0.60
C THR A 153 -1.46 -8.46 0.34
N GLY A 154 -0.81 -8.16 -0.80
CA GLY A 154 0.37 -8.86 -1.30
C GLY A 154 0.06 -9.93 -2.36
N ASP A 155 -1.15 -10.43 -2.42
CA ASP A 155 -1.54 -11.48 -3.37
C ASP A 155 -1.48 -11.00 -4.83
N GLY A 156 -0.96 -11.89 -5.69
CA GLY A 156 -1.03 -11.76 -7.13
C GLY A 156 -2.31 -12.38 -7.68
N LEU A 157 -2.99 -11.65 -8.55
CA LEU A 157 -4.23 -12.07 -9.20
C LEU A 157 -3.95 -12.43 -10.66
N THR A 158 -4.21 -13.67 -11.00
CA THR A 158 -4.11 -14.23 -12.36
C THR A 158 -5.40 -14.95 -12.72
N LEU A 159 -5.47 -15.56 -13.91
CA LEU A 159 -6.59 -16.43 -14.30
C LEU A 159 -6.55 -17.82 -13.61
N GLU A 160 -5.50 -18.11 -12.86
CA GLU A 160 -5.40 -19.34 -12.07
C GLU A 160 -6.46 -19.40 -10.96
N SER A 161 -6.69 -20.58 -10.43
CA SER A 161 -7.70 -20.82 -9.39
C SER A 161 -7.27 -20.40 -7.98
N ALA A 162 -6.01 -20.03 -7.79
CA ALA A 162 -5.45 -19.59 -6.51
C ALA A 162 -4.61 -18.32 -6.68
N PRO A 163 -4.46 -17.51 -5.60
CA PRO A 163 -3.57 -16.36 -5.62
C PRO A 163 -2.12 -16.77 -5.88
N ARG A 164 -1.44 -16.00 -6.70
CA ARG A 164 0.00 -16.20 -6.95
C ARG A 164 0.81 -15.44 -5.89
N ALA A 165 1.82 -16.08 -5.34
CA ALA A 165 2.77 -15.40 -4.48
C ALA A 165 3.57 -14.36 -5.29
N MET A 166 3.60 -13.12 -4.82
CA MET A 166 4.39 -12.03 -5.40
C MET A 166 5.29 -11.42 -4.34
N ALA A 167 6.38 -10.80 -4.78
CA ALA A 167 7.25 -10.06 -3.87
C ALA A 167 6.44 -8.96 -3.16
N TRP A 168 6.48 -8.99 -1.83
CA TRP A 168 5.83 -8.02 -0.96
C TRP A 168 6.78 -7.68 0.20
N PRO A 169 6.95 -6.39 0.53
CA PRO A 169 7.80 -6.03 1.66
C PRO A 169 7.21 -6.58 2.96
N GLU A 170 8.07 -7.13 3.80
CA GLU A 170 7.65 -7.56 5.13
C GLU A 170 7.15 -6.36 5.94
N PRO A 171 5.98 -6.47 6.58
CA PRO A 171 5.50 -5.42 7.45
C PRO A 171 6.44 -5.25 8.66
N PRO A 172 6.61 -4.03 9.16
CA PRO A 172 7.44 -3.78 10.32
C PRO A 172 6.90 -4.55 11.54
N GLN A 173 7.79 -5.18 12.30
CA GLN A 173 7.41 -5.93 13.49
C GLN A 173 6.81 -5.00 14.53
N PRO A 174 5.67 -5.35 15.13
CA PRO A 174 5.07 -4.54 16.18
C PRO A 174 5.87 -4.64 17.48
N VAL A 175 5.93 -3.53 18.21
CA VAL A 175 6.80 -3.39 19.40
C VAL A 175 6.05 -3.02 20.68
N MET A 176 4.77 -2.67 20.56
CA MET A 176 3.97 -2.22 21.72
C MET A 176 2.65 -2.98 21.81
N PRO A 177 2.34 -3.59 22.97
CA PRO A 177 1.10 -4.32 23.19
C PRO A 177 0.06 -3.51 23.95
N ILE A 178 -1.23 -3.78 23.67
CA ILE A 178 -2.37 -3.44 24.54
C ILE A 178 -3.30 -4.65 24.65
N ALA A 179 -3.85 -4.87 25.84
CA ALA A 179 -4.93 -5.83 26.03
C ALA A 179 -6.27 -5.17 25.71
N LEU A 180 -7.10 -5.84 24.91
CA LEU A 180 -8.40 -5.34 24.47
C LEU A 180 -9.53 -6.21 25.02
N LYS A 181 -10.51 -5.55 25.64
CA LYS A 181 -11.71 -6.19 26.18
C LYS A 181 -12.95 -5.45 25.71
N ALA A 182 -13.97 -6.17 25.27
CA ALA A 182 -15.25 -5.53 24.95
C ALA A 182 -15.86 -4.91 26.22
N THR A 183 -16.33 -3.67 26.13
CA THR A 183 -16.97 -2.99 27.28
C THR A 183 -18.37 -3.50 27.56
N LYS A 184 -19.05 -4.04 26.55
CA LYS A 184 -20.40 -4.60 26.65
C LYS A 184 -20.35 -6.12 26.62
N SER A 185 -21.08 -6.73 27.55
CA SER A 185 -21.25 -8.18 27.58
C SER A 185 -21.91 -8.68 26.28
N GLY A 186 -21.37 -9.76 25.71
CA GLY A 186 -21.90 -10.34 24.47
C GLY A 186 -21.33 -9.75 23.17
N GLU A 187 -20.52 -8.68 23.20
CA GLU A 187 -19.88 -8.11 22.01
C GLU A 187 -18.53 -8.76 21.63
N GLU A 188 -18.15 -9.83 22.30
CA GLU A 188 -16.87 -10.54 22.08
C GLU A 188 -16.71 -11.07 20.63
N VAL A 189 -17.78 -11.60 20.04
CA VAL A 189 -17.79 -12.09 18.66
C VAL A 189 -17.63 -10.93 17.69
N LYS A 190 -18.31 -9.81 17.97
CA LYS A 190 -18.23 -8.59 17.16
C LYS A 190 -16.84 -7.97 17.22
N LEU A 191 -16.21 -7.97 18.42
CA LEU A 191 -14.83 -7.52 18.60
C LEU A 191 -13.86 -8.39 17.79
N SER A 192 -14.00 -9.73 17.86
CA SER A 192 -13.16 -10.63 17.08
C SER A 192 -13.26 -10.38 15.58
N GLY A 193 -14.47 -10.20 15.06
CA GLY A 193 -14.69 -9.87 13.65
C GLY A 193 -14.14 -8.49 13.25
N ALA A 194 -14.21 -7.50 14.14
CA ALA A 194 -13.67 -6.17 13.90
C ALA A 194 -12.12 -6.18 13.91
N LEU A 195 -11.52 -6.92 14.83
CA LEU A 195 -10.07 -7.12 14.90
C LEU A 195 -9.53 -7.85 13.67
N ALA A 196 -10.19 -8.91 13.20
CA ALA A 196 -9.81 -9.60 11.98
C ALA A 196 -9.77 -8.64 10.77
N LYS A 197 -10.77 -7.78 10.62
CA LYS A 197 -10.80 -6.76 9.56
C LYS A 197 -9.70 -5.71 9.72
N LEU A 198 -9.42 -5.30 10.95
CA LEU A 198 -8.34 -4.34 11.23
C LEU A 198 -6.98 -4.88 10.81
N LEU A 199 -6.72 -6.16 11.12
CA LEU A 199 -5.48 -6.86 10.72
C LEU A 199 -5.35 -7.04 9.21
N GLU A 200 -6.46 -7.23 8.50
CA GLU A 200 -6.43 -7.27 7.02
C GLU A 200 -6.13 -5.90 6.39
N GLU A 201 -6.56 -4.81 7.04
CA GLU A 201 -6.34 -3.45 6.55
C GLU A 201 -4.92 -2.93 6.84
N ASP A 202 -4.31 -3.43 7.91
CA ASP A 202 -2.99 -2.99 8.36
C ASP A 202 -2.18 -4.19 8.86
N LEU A 203 -1.26 -4.65 8.02
CA LEU A 203 -0.43 -5.82 8.27
C LEU A 203 0.63 -5.60 9.36
N SER A 204 0.81 -4.37 9.85
CA SER A 204 1.75 -4.05 10.93
C SER A 204 1.17 -4.28 12.33
N PHE A 205 -0.13 -4.63 12.43
CA PHE A 205 -0.71 -5.16 13.66
C PHE A 205 -0.55 -6.67 13.76
N GLN A 206 -0.40 -7.16 14.98
CA GLN A 206 -0.51 -8.57 15.30
C GLN A 206 -1.48 -8.76 16.46
N LEU A 207 -2.24 -9.84 16.43
CA LEU A 207 -3.19 -10.20 17.49
C LEU A 207 -2.74 -11.52 18.11
N GLU A 208 -2.59 -11.52 19.42
CA GLU A 208 -2.24 -12.67 20.23
C GLU A 208 -3.36 -12.96 21.24
N GLN A 209 -3.70 -14.21 21.41
CA GLN A 209 -4.52 -14.67 22.54
C GLN A 209 -3.58 -15.22 23.59
N ASN A 210 -3.46 -14.52 24.72
CA ASN A 210 -2.63 -15.02 25.83
C ASN A 210 -3.34 -16.25 26.46
N ALA A 211 -2.65 -17.38 26.45
CA ALA A 211 -3.22 -18.65 26.94
C ALA A 211 -3.43 -18.68 28.47
N GLU A 212 -2.62 -17.95 29.22
CA GLU A 212 -2.66 -17.92 30.69
C GLU A 212 -3.67 -16.89 31.21
N THR A 213 -3.65 -15.66 30.68
CA THR A 213 -4.53 -14.58 31.12
C THR A 213 -5.85 -14.52 30.34
N GLN A 214 -5.96 -15.28 29.24
CA GLN A 214 -7.09 -15.27 28.31
C GLN A 214 -7.35 -13.90 27.66
N GLU A 215 -6.38 -13.00 27.76
CA GLU A 215 -6.48 -11.67 27.17
C GLU A 215 -6.23 -11.71 25.66
N ARG A 216 -6.92 -10.83 24.93
CA ARG A 216 -6.61 -10.52 23.54
C ARG A 216 -5.65 -9.34 23.52
N VAL A 217 -4.42 -9.59 23.11
CA VAL A 217 -3.36 -8.59 23.06
C VAL A 217 -3.14 -8.16 21.62
N LEU A 218 -3.41 -6.89 21.36
CA LEU A 218 -3.11 -6.25 20.07
C LEU A 218 -1.73 -5.60 20.14
N TRP A 219 -0.86 -6.02 19.26
CA TRP A 219 0.48 -5.47 19.09
C TRP A 219 0.50 -4.46 17.94
N GLY A 220 1.17 -3.32 18.14
CA GLY A 220 1.31 -2.25 17.15
C GLY A 220 2.66 -1.57 17.21
N GLN A 221 2.87 -0.57 16.34
CA GLN A 221 4.15 0.15 16.19
C GLN A 221 4.40 1.18 17.29
N GLY A 222 3.39 1.50 18.12
CA GLY A 222 3.50 2.47 19.18
C GLY A 222 2.15 2.98 19.67
N GLU A 223 2.18 3.90 20.64
CA GLU A 223 1.00 4.37 21.35
C GLU A 223 -0.05 5.02 20.40
N ILE A 224 0.40 5.89 19.50
CA ILE A 224 -0.51 6.58 18.55
C ILE A 224 -1.15 5.58 17.58
N HIS A 225 -0.39 4.58 17.12
CA HIS A 225 -0.88 3.54 16.24
C HIS A 225 -2.00 2.73 16.93
N LEU A 226 -1.78 2.32 18.18
CA LEU A 226 -2.76 1.59 18.98
C LEU A 226 -3.99 2.44 19.35
N LYS A 227 -3.80 3.73 19.69
CA LYS A 227 -4.92 4.67 19.90
C LYS A 227 -5.79 4.81 18.63
N ASN A 228 -5.16 4.89 17.46
CA ASN A 228 -5.88 4.92 16.19
C ASN A 228 -6.65 3.62 15.93
N ALA A 229 -6.08 2.46 16.29
CA ALA A 229 -6.78 1.18 16.20
C ALA A 229 -8.04 1.16 17.06
N VAL A 230 -7.95 1.57 18.32
CA VAL A 230 -9.10 1.69 19.24
C VAL A 230 -10.15 2.67 18.71
N ALA A 231 -9.72 3.83 18.20
CA ALA A 231 -10.63 4.81 17.60
C ALA A 231 -11.35 4.23 16.36
N ARG A 232 -10.67 3.45 15.51
CA ARG A 232 -11.27 2.76 14.36
C ARG A 232 -12.26 1.67 14.78
N LEU A 233 -11.97 0.90 15.83
CA LEU A 233 -12.89 -0.09 16.37
C LEU A 233 -14.21 0.58 16.77
N LYS A 234 -14.16 1.74 17.40
CA LYS A 234 -15.35 2.50 17.78
C LYS A 234 -16.05 3.15 16.58
N SER A 235 -15.32 3.93 15.78
CA SER A 235 -15.94 4.76 14.73
C SER A 235 -16.38 3.97 13.50
N LYS A 236 -15.61 2.97 13.10
CA LYS A 236 -15.84 2.21 11.87
C LYS A 236 -16.63 0.92 12.10
N TYR A 237 -16.31 0.21 13.18
CA TYR A 237 -16.91 -1.10 13.48
C TYR A 237 -17.98 -1.06 14.57
N ASN A 238 -18.16 0.10 15.19
CA ASN A 238 -19.13 0.30 16.28
C ASN A 238 -18.92 -0.71 17.43
N VAL A 239 -17.66 -0.90 17.83
CA VAL A 239 -17.25 -1.73 18.95
C VAL A 239 -16.48 -0.87 19.95
N GLU A 240 -17.00 -0.76 21.16
CA GLU A 240 -16.31 -0.07 22.25
C GLU A 240 -15.46 -1.06 23.03
N VAL A 241 -14.20 -0.70 23.25
CA VAL A 241 -13.24 -1.54 23.94
C VAL A 241 -12.57 -0.78 25.09
N ALA A 242 -12.31 -1.48 26.17
CA ALA A 242 -11.34 -1.07 27.18
C ALA A 242 -9.95 -1.51 26.69
N ALA A 243 -9.00 -0.58 26.76
CA ALA A 243 -7.61 -0.81 26.37
C ALA A 243 -6.71 -0.64 27.61
N GLU A 244 -6.08 -1.71 28.04
CA GLU A 244 -5.30 -1.77 29.26
C GLU A 244 -3.89 -2.31 28.96
N LYS A 245 -2.98 -2.19 29.92
CA LYS A 245 -1.69 -2.87 29.83
C LYS A 245 -1.92 -4.36 29.97
N PRO A 246 -1.30 -5.21 29.11
CA PRO A 246 -1.42 -6.65 29.25
C PRO A 246 -0.91 -7.13 30.62
N LEU A 247 -1.57 -8.12 31.18
CA LEU A 247 -1.12 -8.75 32.40
C LEU A 247 0.16 -9.56 32.13
N VAL A 248 1.10 -9.45 33.04
CA VAL A 248 2.32 -10.28 33.02
C VAL A 248 2.05 -11.53 33.86
N PRO A 249 2.02 -12.72 33.25
CA PRO A 249 1.85 -13.94 34.02
C PRO A 249 3.11 -14.17 34.85
N TYR A 250 2.95 -14.22 36.16
CA TYR A 250 4.01 -14.62 37.11
C TYR A 250 3.88 -16.12 37.33
N ARG A 251 4.95 -16.84 37.07
CA ARG A 251 5.14 -18.23 37.48
C ARG A 251 5.82 -18.30 38.82
#